data_d0188dc6a1fa48f4c091503e3308f896
#
_entry.id   d0188dc6a1fa48f4c091503e3308f896
#
_cell.length_a   1.000
_cell.length_b   1.000
_cell.length_c   1.000
_cell.angle_alpha   90.00
_cell.angle_beta   90.00
_cell.angle_gamma   90.00
#
_symmetry.space_group_name_H-M   'P 1'
#
loop_
_entity.id
_entity.type
_entity.pdbx_description
1 polymer ?
#
loop_
_entity_poly.entity_id
_entity_poly.type
_entity_poly.pdbx_seq_one_letter_code
_entity_poly.pdbx_strand_id
1 'polypeptide(L)'
;NMACTINTGRQVPCKSAFGGIKRVYMADFGTITGLTIDADTKEVTAFTGSPTWFQFDVKSASSLETTVTSSRDNGTTFYTQTLTLVMPFLDAKTQAVLQIIAVSRPYLVVEDYYGNSFLCGFQSGCELTSGSISTGVAAGDLSGFSITMEAMDERAPYFLTTAVTSTGDQIDPTLTAPPVPGA
;
A
#
# COMPACT_ATOMS: atom_id res chain seq x y z
N ASN A 1 -32.38 0.62 -6.09
CA ASN A 1 -32.06 -0.48 -7.01
C ASN A 1 -30.86 -0.08 -7.86
N MET A 2 -29.66 -0.54 -7.47
CA MET A 2 -28.51 -0.46 -8.38
C MET A 2 -28.78 -1.42 -9.54
N ALA A 3 -28.80 -0.87 -10.74
CA ALA A 3 -28.91 -1.71 -11.94
C ALA A 3 -27.60 -2.50 -12.10
N CYS A 4 -27.67 -3.81 -12.00
CA CYS A 4 -26.55 -4.72 -12.22
C CYS A 4 -26.34 -4.94 -13.74
N THR A 5 -26.27 -3.85 -14.50
CA THR A 5 -26.11 -3.90 -15.97
C THR A 5 -24.78 -3.28 -16.38
N ILE A 6 -24.08 -3.97 -17.28
CA ILE A 6 -22.86 -3.44 -17.91
C ILE A 6 -23.27 -2.38 -18.91
N ASN A 7 -22.69 -1.19 -18.79
CA ASN A 7 -23.03 -0.03 -19.63
C ASN A 7 -21.83 0.57 -20.39
N THR A 8 -20.62 0.09 -20.16
CA THR A 8 -19.40 0.65 -20.74
C THR A 8 -18.37 -0.44 -21.05
N GLY A 9 -17.77 -0.36 -22.23
CA GLY A 9 -16.65 -1.20 -22.63
C GLY A 9 -15.30 -0.52 -22.39
N ARG A 10 -14.20 -1.22 -22.69
CA ARG A 10 -12.83 -0.73 -22.52
C ARG A 10 -11.97 -1.05 -23.74
N GLN A 11 -11.17 -0.09 -24.16
CA GLN A 11 -10.13 -0.26 -25.17
C GLN A 11 -8.77 -0.56 -24.52
N VAL A 12 -7.87 -1.21 -25.24
CA VAL A 12 -6.49 -1.46 -24.78
C VAL A 12 -5.60 -0.29 -25.25
N PRO A 13 -4.97 0.45 -24.34
CA PRO A 13 -4.06 1.54 -24.70
C PRO A 13 -2.74 1.01 -25.28
N CYS A 14 -1.96 1.89 -25.88
CA CYS A 14 -0.60 1.59 -26.31
C CYS A 14 0.29 1.26 -25.11
N LYS A 15 1.30 0.40 -25.33
CA LYS A 15 2.28 0.03 -24.30
C LYS A 15 3.22 1.21 -24.05
N SER A 16 3.00 1.95 -22.97
CA SER A 16 3.81 3.15 -22.66
C SER A 16 4.32 3.22 -21.21
N ALA A 17 4.02 2.23 -20.38
CA ALA A 17 4.41 2.25 -18.98
C ALA A 17 4.77 0.84 -18.45
N PHE A 18 5.39 0.79 -17.29
CA PHE A 18 5.77 -0.45 -16.63
C PHE A 18 5.07 -0.59 -15.28
N GLY A 19 4.90 -1.83 -14.83
CA GLY A 19 4.22 -2.15 -13.58
C GLY A 19 5.11 -1.98 -12.37
N GLY A 20 4.50 -2.04 -11.20
CA GLY A 20 5.17 -2.02 -9.90
C GLY A 20 4.73 -0.86 -9.05
N ILE A 21 5.06 -0.95 -7.76
CA ILE A 21 4.77 0.08 -6.75
C ILE A 21 5.99 1.01 -6.65
N LYS A 22 5.73 2.31 -6.69
CA LYS A 22 6.75 3.34 -6.53
C LYS A 22 6.95 3.70 -5.05
N ARG A 23 5.88 3.91 -4.32
CA ARG A 23 5.88 4.25 -2.89
C ARG A 23 4.55 3.92 -2.23
N VAL A 24 4.58 3.84 -0.91
CA VAL A 24 3.41 3.57 -0.08
C VAL A 24 3.32 4.63 1.00
N TYR A 25 2.12 5.06 1.31
CA TYR A 25 1.82 5.96 2.41
C TYR A 25 0.95 5.23 3.42
N MET A 26 1.25 5.39 4.69
CA MET A 26 0.48 4.81 5.80
C MET A 26 -0.07 5.91 6.70
N ALA A 27 -1.29 5.73 7.18
CA ALA A 27 -1.90 6.59 8.19
C ALA A 27 -2.67 5.75 9.19
N ASP A 28 -2.82 6.25 10.41
CA ASP A 28 -3.51 5.54 11.48
C ASP A 28 -4.99 5.33 11.16
N PHE A 29 -5.50 4.14 11.50
CA PHE A 29 -6.89 3.80 11.33
C PHE A 29 -7.80 4.72 12.17
N GLY A 30 -8.91 5.14 11.58
CA GLY A 30 -9.88 6.03 12.23
C GLY A 30 -9.60 7.53 12.05
N THR A 31 -8.48 7.91 11.43
CA THR A 31 -8.18 9.32 11.14
C THR A 31 -8.93 9.85 9.91
N ILE A 32 -9.41 8.96 9.05
CA ILE A 32 -10.28 9.29 7.93
C ILE A 32 -11.71 8.97 8.33
N THR A 33 -12.57 9.98 8.38
CA THR A 33 -13.97 9.83 8.79
C THR A 33 -14.94 9.74 7.61
N GLY A 34 -14.48 10.08 6.42
CA GLY A 34 -15.28 9.99 5.21
C GLY A 34 -14.48 10.25 3.94
N LEU A 35 -15.08 9.93 2.81
CA LEU A 35 -14.52 10.13 1.48
C LEU A 35 -15.48 10.93 0.63
N THR A 36 -14.95 11.88 -0.13
CA THR A 36 -15.68 12.54 -1.22
C THR A 36 -15.35 11.82 -2.52
N ILE A 37 -16.37 11.25 -3.15
CA ILE A 37 -16.22 10.43 -4.36
C ILE A 37 -16.86 11.15 -5.53
N ASP A 38 -16.14 11.27 -6.63
CA ASP A 38 -16.68 11.81 -7.88
C ASP A 38 -17.77 10.90 -8.45
N ALA A 39 -18.88 11.48 -8.90
CA ALA A 39 -20.04 10.74 -9.36
C ALA A 39 -19.79 10.01 -10.69
N ASP A 40 -18.94 10.56 -11.54
CA ASP A 40 -18.67 10.05 -12.88
C ASP A 40 -17.48 9.09 -12.90
N THR A 41 -16.34 9.50 -12.34
CA THR A 41 -15.10 8.72 -12.37
C THR A 41 -15.01 7.69 -11.24
N LYS A 42 -15.79 7.85 -10.16
CA LYS A 42 -15.75 7.02 -8.94
C LYS A 42 -14.43 7.10 -8.18
N GLU A 43 -13.63 8.10 -8.46
CA GLU A 43 -12.38 8.39 -7.76
C GLU A 43 -12.63 9.18 -6.48
N VAL A 44 -11.76 8.99 -5.50
CA VAL A 44 -11.77 9.80 -4.27
C VAL A 44 -11.09 11.13 -4.55
N THR A 45 -11.82 12.22 -4.37
CA THR A 45 -11.33 13.58 -4.59
C THR A 45 -10.83 14.25 -3.32
N ALA A 46 -11.34 13.85 -2.17
CA ALA A 46 -10.94 14.40 -0.87
C ALA A 46 -11.20 13.42 0.26
N PHE A 47 -10.45 13.58 1.35
CA PHE A 47 -10.67 12.90 2.63
C PHE A 47 -11.33 13.85 3.62
N THR A 48 -12.25 13.33 4.43
CA THR A 48 -12.76 14.00 5.62
C THR A 48 -11.99 13.47 6.82
N GLY A 49 -11.44 14.36 7.65
CA GLY A 49 -10.62 14.03 8.80
C GLY A 49 -9.22 14.63 8.67
N SER A 50 -8.31 14.20 9.51
CA SER A 50 -6.94 14.72 9.58
C SER A 50 -5.91 13.59 9.59
N PRO A 51 -5.82 12.80 8.52
CA PRO A 51 -4.81 11.74 8.46
C PRO A 51 -3.41 12.35 8.33
N THR A 52 -2.46 11.81 9.08
CA THR A 52 -1.04 12.07 8.89
C THR A 52 -0.45 10.94 8.06
N TRP A 53 0.06 11.26 6.89
CA TRP A 53 0.61 10.29 5.96
C TRP A 53 2.12 10.16 6.13
N PHE A 54 2.58 8.94 6.38
CA PHE A 54 3.99 8.57 6.45
C PHE A 54 4.37 7.83 5.18
N GLN A 55 5.37 8.35 4.47
CA GLN A 55 5.84 7.77 3.21
C GLN A 55 6.86 6.66 3.46
N PHE A 56 6.68 5.54 2.77
CA PHE A 56 7.63 4.44 2.72
C PHE A 56 8.05 4.22 1.26
N ASP A 57 9.32 4.40 0.98
CA ASP A 57 9.88 4.06 -0.32
C ASP A 57 10.15 2.55 -0.38
N VAL A 58 9.71 1.93 -1.45
CA VAL A 58 9.81 0.49 -1.66
C VAL A 58 10.57 0.20 -2.94
N LYS A 59 11.13 -1.01 -3.03
CA LYS A 59 11.87 -1.46 -4.21
C LYS A 59 11.07 -2.44 -5.04
N SER A 60 11.64 -2.81 -6.19
CA SER A 60 11.13 -3.87 -7.07
C SER A 60 10.81 -5.14 -6.28
N ALA A 61 9.86 -5.92 -6.75
CA ALA A 61 9.20 -7.04 -6.06
C ALA A 61 8.14 -6.62 -5.03
N SER A 62 7.85 -5.32 -4.88
CA SER A 62 6.67 -4.84 -4.17
C SER A 62 5.45 -4.87 -5.10
N SER A 63 4.32 -5.35 -4.59
CA SER A 63 3.11 -5.51 -5.40
C SER A 63 1.84 -5.33 -4.57
N LEU A 64 0.79 -4.86 -5.24
CA LEU A 64 -0.58 -4.87 -4.72
C LEU A 64 -1.42 -5.78 -5.61
N GLU A 65 -2.05 -6.77 -5.02
CA GLU A 65 -2.98 -7.66 -5.69
C GLU A 65 -4.34 -7.59 -5.00
N THR A 66 -5.40 -7.49 -5.79
CA THR A 66 -6.77 -7.52 -5.30
C THR A 66 -7.47 -8.73 -5.89
N THR A 67 -7.96 -9.61 -5.01
CA THR A 67 -8.75 -10.77 -5.40
C THR A 67 -10.20 -10.56 -5.01
N VAL A 68 -11.11 -11.01 -5.88
CA VAL A 68 -12.56 -10.97 -5.64
C VAL A 68 -13.02 -12.35 -5.25
N THR A 69 -13.72 -12.45 -4.12
CA THR A 69 -14.40 -13.65 -3.72
C THR A 69 -15.91 -13.41 -3.71
N SER A 70 -16.63 -14.16 -4.49
CA SER A 70 -18.08 -14.03 -4.63
C SER A 70 -18.75 -15.38 -4.47
N SER A 71 -19.79 -15.42 -3.65
CA SER A 71 -20.62 -16.61 -3.44
C SER A 71 -22.07 -16.27 -3.72
N ARG A 72 -22.64 -16.92 -4.74
CA ARG A 72 -24.05 -16.78 -5.08
C ARG A 72 -24.97 -17.36 -4.01
N ASP A 73 -24.56 -18.48 -3.44
CA ASP A 73 -25.37 -19.21 -2.46
C ASP A 73 -25.47 -18.45 -1.15
N ASN A 74 -24.41 -17.76 -0.74
CA ASN A 74 -24.37 -16.95 0.46
C ASN A 74 -24.73 -15.47 0.22
N GLY A 75 -24.85 -15.05 -1.03
CA GLY A 75 -25.14 -13.67 -1.40
C GLY A 75 -24.03 -12.69 -1.00
N THR A 76 -22.78 -13.16 -0.88
CA THR A 76 -21.65 -12.37 -0.42
C THR A 76 -20.65 -12.10 -1.53
N THR A 77 -20.08 -10.91 -1.54
CA THR A 77 -18.93 -10.52 -2.39
C THR A 77 -18.01 -9.64 -1.58
N PHE A 78 -16.75 -10.00 -1.52
CA PHE A 78 -15.73 -9.19 -0.86
C PHE A 78 -14.41 -9.20 -1.66
N TYR A 79 -13.57 -8.22 -1.37
CA TYR A 79 -12.29 -8.03 -2.02
C TYR A 79 -11.18 -8.19 -0.98
N THR A 80 -10.23 -9.07 -1.27
CA THR A 80 -9.01 -9.21 -0.47
C THR A 80 -7.89 -8.46 -1.17
N GLN A 81 -7.32 -7.49 -0.49
CA GLN A 81 -6.21 -6.68 -0.95
C GLN A 81 -4.95 -7.19 -0.28
N THR A 82 -4.03 -7.74 -1.06
CA THR A 82 -2.74 -8.26 -0.56
C THR A 82 -1.63 -7.36 -1.07
N LEU A 83 -0.89 -6.78 -0.14
CA LEU A 83 0.20 -5.86 -0.41
C LEU A 83 1.50 -6.46 0.09
N THR A 84 2.44 -6.70 -0.82
CA THR A 84 3.80 -7.13 -0.50
C THR A 84 4.74 -5.95 -0.66
N LEU A 85 5.47 -5.62 0.39
CA LEU A 85 6.42 -4.51 0.42
C LEU A 85 7.83 -5.02 0.69
N VAL A 86 8.78 -4.58 -0.12
CA VAL A 86 10.20 -4.87 0.04
C VAL A 86 10.94 -3.56 0.26
N MET A 87 11.55 -3.43 1.43
CA MET A 87 12.35 -2.27 1.82
C MET A 87 13.80 -2.70 2.05
N PRO A 88 14.74 -2.30 1.20
CA PRO A 88 16.14 -2.63 1.39
C PRO A 88 16.72 -1.84 2.56
N PHE A 89 17.86 -2.31 3.04
CA PHE A 89 18.62 -1.80 4.16
C PHE A 89 17.97 -1.99 5.52
N LEU A 90 18.71 -2.64 6.41
CA LEU A 90 18.31 -2.83 7.80
C LEU A 90 18.60 -1.58 8.62
N ASP A 91 17.62 -1.16 9.40
CA ASP A 91 17.70 0.01 10.25
C ASP A 91 16.87 -0.21 11.53
N ALA A 92 17.41 0.19 12.67
CA ALA A 92 16.75 0.02 13.96
C ALA A 92 15.44 0.82 14.07
N LYS A 93 15.40 2.02 13.51
CA LYS A 93 14.21 2.86 13.54
C LYS A 93 13.09 2.26 12.68
N THR A 94 13.40 1.76 11.50
CA THR A 94 12.45 1.06 10.64
C THR A 94 11.91 -0.19 11.31
N GLN A 95 12.76 -0.97 11.98
CA GLN A 95 12.32 -2.14 12.74
C GLN A 95 11.34 -1.75 13.84
N ALA A 96 11.59 -0.68 14.58
CA ALA A 96 10.69 -0.20 15.62
C ALA A 96 9.33 0.24 15.04
N VAL A 97 9.32 0.93 13.91
CA VAL A 97 8.08 1.32 13.22
C VAL A 97 7.30 0.09 12.74
N LEU A 98 7.97 -0.91 12.18
CA LEU A 98 7.33 -2.14 11.73
C LEU A 98 6.72 -2.94 12.88
N GLN A 99 7.31 -2.91 14.07
CA GLN A 99 6.73 -3.50 15.27
C GLN A 99 5.41 -2.82 15.68
N ILE A 100 5.30 -1.51 15.50
CA ILE A 100 4.06 -0.77 15.74
C ILE A 100 3.02 -1.13 14.66
N ILE A 101 3.43 -1.18 13.41
CA ILE A 101 2.55 -1.57 12.30
C ILE A 101 2.00 -2.98 12.48
N ALA A 102 2.80 -3.90 13.02
CA ALA A 102 2.39 -5.28 13.26
C ALA A 102 1.22 -5.42 14.25
N VAL A 103 1.05 -4.49 15.17
CA VAL A 103 -0.05 -4.47 16.16
C VAL A 103 -1.15 -3.47 15.83
N SER A 104 -0.98 -2.69 14.77
CA SER A 104 -1.94 -1.72 14.27
C SER A 104 -2.58 -2.20 12.97
N ARG A 105 -3.53 -1.41 12.47
CA ARG A 105 -4.18 -1.67 11.17
C ARG A 105 -4.32 -0.36 10.39
N PRO A 106 -3.22 0.16 9.83
CA PRO A 106 -3.23 1.45 9.16
C PRO A 106 -4.02 1.44 7.85
N TYR A 107 -4.42 2.62 7.40
CA TYR A 107 -4.77 2.84 5.99
C TYR A 107 -3.50 2.84 5.16
N LEU A 108 -3.59 2.34 3.94
CA LEU A 108 -2.51 2.33 2.97
C LEU A 108 -2.93 3.05 1.69
N VAL A 109 -2.10 3.98 1.24
CA VAL A 109 -2.17 4.55 -0.10
C VAL A 109 -0.98 4.07 -0.89
N VAL A 110 -1.23 3.41 -2.00
CA VAL A 110 -0.22 2.84 -2.88
C VAL A 110 -0.14 3.68 -4.15
N GLU A 111 1.05 4.16 -4.47
CA GLU A 111 1.35 4.86 -5.72
C GLU A 111 2.14 3.94 -6.65
N ASP A 112 1.65 3.73 -7.86
CA ASP A 112 2.33 2.95 -8.89
C ASP A 112 3.17 3.81 -9.83
N TYR A 113 3.92 3.14 -10.73
CA TYR A 113 4.71 3.86 -11.73
C TYR A 113 3.90 4.44 -12.89
N TYR A 114 2.61 4.11 -12.99
CA TYR A 114 1.67 4.71 -13.93
C TYR A 114 1.12 6.06 -13.45
N GLY A 115 1.41 6.46 -12.22
CA GLY A 115 0.86 7.66 -11.60
C GLY A 115 -0.50 7.45 -10.96
N ASN A 116 -0.97 6.20 -10.84
CA ASN A 116 -2.19 5.90 -10.12
C ASN A 116 -1.90 5.82 -8.61
N SER A 117 -2.84 6.32 -7.82
CA SER A 117 -2.84 6.16 -6.37
C SER A 117 -4.11 5.42 -5.94
N PHE A 118 -3.95 4.46 -5.03
CA PHE A 118 -5.03 3.62 -4.53
C PHE A 118 -5.11 3.70 -3.02
N LEU A 119 -6.31 3.86 -2.49
CA LEU A 119 -6.57 3.74 -1.05
C LEU A 119 -7.00 2.30 -0.73
N CYS A 120 -6.21 1.63 0.12
CA CYS A 120 -6.46 0.27 0.58
C CYS A 120 -6.90 0.26 2.05
N GLY A 121 -7.79 -0.66 2.39
CA GLY A 121 -8.19 -0.90 3.78
C GLY A 121 -9.05 0.20 4.39
N PHE A 122 -9.87 0.87 3.60
CA PHE A 122 -10.72 1.95 4.12
C PHE A 122 -11.72 1.46 5.18
N GLN A 123 -12.30 0.28 5.01
CA GLN A 123 -13.30 -0.25 5.95
C GLN A 123 -12.68 -0.94 7.15
N SER A 124 -11.69 -1.78 6.94
CA SER A 124 -11.13 -2.65 7.98
C SER A 124 -9.71 -2.30 8.42
N GLY A 125 -9.03 -1.45 7.67
CA GLY A 125 -7.59 -1.25 7.81
C GLY A 125 -6.79 -2.40 7.18
N CYS A 126 -5.49 -2.20 7.04
CA CYS A 126 -4.57 -3.22 6.53
C CYS A 126 -3.80 -3.84 7.69
N GLU A 127 -3.86 -5.16 7.81
CA GLU A 127 -3.17 -5.90 8.86
C GLU A 127 -1.90 -6.55 8.31
N LEU A 128 -0.82 -6.50 9.08
CA LEU A 128 0.40 -7.22 8.76
C LEU A 128 0.20 -8.70 9.05
N THR A 129 0.20 -9.53 8.02
CA THR A 129 -0.06 -10.98 8.12
C THR A 129 1.21 -11.81 8.18
N SER A 130 2.26 -11.34 7.53
CA SER A 130 3.57 -11.99 7.55
C SER A 130 4.68 -11.00 7.24
N GLY A 131 5.90 -11.37 7.58
CA GLY A 131 7.07 -10.56 7.27
C GLY A 131 8.35 -11.28 7.61
N SER A 132 9.44 -10.82 7.04
CA SER A 132 10.78 -11.30 7.32
C SER A 132 11.79 -10.16 7.37
N ILE A 133 12.77 -10.32 8.23
CA ILE A 133 13.94 -9.46 8.32
C ILE A 133 15.12 -10.32 7.89
N SER A 134 15.86 -9.91 6.87
CA SER A 134 16.95 -10.72 6.31
C SER A 134 18.21 -9.88 6.14
N THR A 135 19.33 -10.48 6.47
CA THR A 135 20.65 -9.92 6.18
C THR A 135 21.19 -10.33 4.81
N GLY A 136 20.55 -11.33 4.17
CA GLY A 136 21.08 -11.99 2.99
C GLY A 136 22.21 -13.00 3.33
N VAL A 137 22.53 -13.85 2.37
CA VAL A 137 23.61 -14.84 2.47
C VAL A 137 24.71 -14.51 1.44
N ALA A 138 24.32 -14.24 0.21
CA ALA A 138 25.22 -13.86 -0.88
C ALA A 138 25.22 -12.34 -1.08
N ALA A 139 26.22 -11.83 -1.77
CA ALA A 139 26.39 -10.39 -1.99
C ALA A 139 25.22 -9.72 -2.74
N GLY A 140 24.50 -10.46 -3.57
CA GLY A 140 23.35 -9.97 -4.32
C GLY A 140 21.99 -10.15 -3.62
N ASP A 141 21.96 -10.75 -2.42
CA ASP A 141 20.72 -11.02 -1.72
C ASP A 141 20.15 -9.75 -1.06
N LEU A 142 18.85 -9.78 -0.80
CA LEU A 142 18.18 -8.70 -0.07
C LEU A 142 18.68 -8.67 1.38
N SER A 143 19.23 -7.52 1.78
CA SER A 143 19.40 -7.15 3.18
C SER A 143 18.35 -6.08 3.50
N GLY A 144 17.31 -6.45 4.23
CA GLY A 144 16.20 -5.52 4.47
C GLY A 144 14.97 -6.22 5.02
N PHE A 145 13.83 -5.57 4.82
CA PHE A 145 12.53 -5.98 5.31
C PHE A 145 11.63 -6.39 4.14
N SER A 146 10.94 -7.52 4.29
CA SER A 146 9.87 -7.93 3.40
C SER A 146 8.63 -8.17 4.24
N ILE A 147 7.55 -7.44 3.98
CA ILE A 147 6.30 -7.54 4.73
C ILE A 147 5.13 -7.76 3.78
N THR A 148 4.14 -8.50 4.27
CA THR A 148 2.86 -8.70 3.59
C THR A 148 1.75 -8.17 4.47
N MET A 149 0.91 -7.31 3.89
CA MET A 149 -0.26 -6.74 4.54
C MET A 149 -1.51 -7.12 3.78
N GLU A 150 -2.59 -7.37 4.49
CA GLU A 150 -3.88 -7.72 3.90
C GLU A 150 -5.00 -6.85 4.45
N ALA A 151 -5.95 -6.55 3.58
CA ALA A 151 -7.22 -5.93 3.94
C ALA A 151 -8.37 -6.64 3.26
N MET A 152 -9.51 -6.72 3.93
CA MET A 152 -10.77 -7.20 3.36
C MET A 152 -11.79 -6.08 3.36
N ASP A 153 -12.26 -5.72 2.20
CA ASP A 153 -13.26 -4.67 2.02
C ASP A 153 -14.40 -5.15 1.10
N GLU A 154 -15.55 -4.53 1.21
CA GLU A 154 -16.68 -4.79 0.30
C GLU A 154 -16.44 -4.25 -1.12
N ARG A 155 -15.40 -3.47 -1.30
CA ARG A 155 -15.04 -2.81 -2.57
C ARG A 155 -13.57 -2.97 -2.87
N ALA A 156 -13.22 -2.90 -4.16
CA ALA A 156 -11.84 -2.77 -4.60
C ALA A 156 -11.20 -1.48 -4.06
N PRO A 157 -9.86 -1.38 -4.02
CA PRO A 157 -9.19 -0.15 -3.63
C PRO A 157 -9.70 1.05 -4.41
N TYR A 158 -9.91 2.17 -3.71
CA TYR A 158 -10.35 3.41 -4.35
C TYR A 158 -9.20 4.06 -5.09
N PHE A 159 -9.43 4.46 -6.33
CA PHE A 159 -8.52 5.37 -7.02
C PHE A 159 -8.60 6.77 -6.40
N LEU A 160 -7.47 7.46 -6.31
CA LEU A 160 -7.38 8.84 -5.87
C LEU A 160 -7.11 9.75 -7.07
N THR A 161 -7.82 10.87 -7.16
CA THR A 161 -7.58 11.88 -8.20
C THR A 161 -6.27 12.63 -8.00
N THR A 162 -5.88 12.82 -6.74
CA THR A 162 -4.66 13.55 -6.37
C THR A 162 -3.78 12.65 -5.51
N ALA A 163 -2.49 12.63 -5.81
CA ALA A 163 -1.51 11.92 -5.01
C ALA A 163 -1.47 12.48 -3.58
N VAL A 164 -1.34 11.59 -2.61
CA VAL A 164 -1.13 11.95 -1.22
C VAL A 164 0.31 12.45 -1.04
N THR A 165 0.50 13.45 -0.20
CA THR A 165 1.83 13.93 0.20
C THR A 165 2.14 13.50 1.62
N SER A 166 3.40 13.15 1.87
CA SER A 166 3.86 12.85 3.23
C SER A 166 3.77 14.11 4.10
N THR A 167 3.12 13.97 5.23
CA THR A 167 3.01 15.02 6.26
C THR A 167 3.74 14.63 7.54
N GLY A 168 4.15 13.36 7.67
CA GLY A 168 4.93 12.84 8.78
C GLY A 168 6.43 12.80 8.48
N ASP A 169 7.22 12.62 9.53
CA ASP A 169 8.67 12.46 9.43
C ASP A 169 9.03 11.17 8.70
N GLN A 170 10.12 11.22 7.93
CA GLN A 170 10.69 10.05 7.27
C GLN A 170 11.98 9.61 7.96
N ILE A 171 12.17 8.30 8.02
CA ILE A 171 13.43 7.70 8.41
C ILE A 171 14.35 7.69 7.20
N ASP A 172 15.51 8.34 7.31
CA ASP A 172 16.59 8.23 6.34
C ASP A 172 17.59 7.20 6.85
N PRO A 173 17.60 5.96 6.31
CA PRO A 173 18.57 4.96 6.69
C PRO A 173 19.93 5.34 6.10
N THR A 174 20.69 6.13 6.84
CA THR A 174 22.08 6.41 6.48
C THR A 174 22.90 5.11 6.53
N LEU A 175 23.46 4.74 5.40
CA LEU A 175 24.48 3.71 5.34
C LEU A 175 25.70 4.21 6.13
N THR A 176 25.87 3.73 7.34
CA THR A 176 27.12 3.90 8.04
C THR A 176 28.20 3.18 7.22
N ALA A 177 29.22 3.94 6.80
CA ALA A 177 30.36 3.35 6.16
C ALA A 177 30.88 2.18 7.03
N PRO A 178 31.24 1.01 6.44
CA PRO A 178 31.79 -0.08 7.24
C PRO A 178 33.04 0.45 7.96
N PRO A 179 33.28 -0.01 9.20
CA PRO A 179 34.47 0.40 9.93
C PRO A 179 35.71 0.06 9.11
N VAL A 180 36.58 1.03 8.95
CA VAL A 180 37.82 0.82 8.20
C VAL A 180 38.65 -0.25 8.93
N PRO A 181 38.96 -1.39 8.29
CA PRO A 181 39.77 -2.41 8.92
C PRO A 181 41.15 -1.84 9.25
N GLY A 182 41.51 -1.84 10.51
CA GLY A 182 42.87 -1.49 10.93
C GLY A 182 43.09 -0.02 11.36
N ALA A 183 42.05 0.66 11.80
CA ALA A 183 42.23 1.91 12.56
C ALA A 183 42.47 1.63 14.01
#